data_ff128c310db616309d0a63b0f700cd2f
#
_entry.id   ff128c310db616309d0a63b0f700cd2f
#
_cell.length_a   1.000
_cell.length_b   1.000
_cell.length_c   1.000
_cell.angle_alpha   90.00
_cell.angle_beta   90.00
_cell.angle_gamma   90.00
#
_symmetry.space_group_name_H-M   'P 1'
#
loop_
_entity.id
_entity.type
_entity.pdbx_description
1 polymer ?
#
loop_
_entity_poly.entity_id
_entity_poly.type
_entity_poly.pdbx_seq_one_letter_code
_entity_poly.pdbx_strand_id
1 'polypeptide(L)'
;RDAQESRGLGDVYKRQSKTLLKDWHKQASLPQNMKVKIGRWDIPGRPIVILVDFKSLYPYKNDLYGEMWNRYGVNSLPAYGDYDESCIFSYASAVVIESFYKFIQGEKFKVVAHFDEWTTGMGLLHVKYTLPQIATLFTTHATSIGRSIAGNGKPLYDYLAGYNGDQMAEELNMVSKHSLEKSAAHEADCFTTVSDITAKECSQLLERTPDIVTPNGFERDFVPAEESYSTKRNLSRKRLCDIVEALTGERPKKNAFLIATSGRYEYKNKGIDLFIDAVKRVSKSPDLEREIVAFILVPAWVEGPRIDLQNRLQSATYEATPLPAPFITHTLHNYDQDSVVNQIHYLNLDNEAGSRLKVIFLPSYLTGKDGIANLSYYDLLIGLDATAFPSYYEPWGYTPSVSYTHLRAHETPEHL
;
A
#
# COMPACT_ATOMS: atom_id res chain seq x y z
N ARG A 1 -28.17 23.27 1.67
CA ARG A 1 -28.07 24.15 0.50
C ARG A 1 -26.78 23.91 -0.27
N ASP A 2 -25.67 23.78 0.39
CA ASP A 2 -24.34 23.67 -0.28
C ASP A 2 -24.09 22.35 -1.03
N ALA A 3 -24.72 21.26 -0.59
CA ALA A 3 -24.55 19.95 -1.26
C ALA A 3 -25.30 19.82 -2.59
N GLN A 4 -26.31 20.66 -2.84
CA GLN A 4 -27.11 20.65 -4.06
C GLN A 4 -26.49 21.56 -5.12
N GLU A 5 -25.85 22.65 -4.72
CA GLU A 5 -25.10 23.55 -5.61
C GLU A 5 -23.79 22.92 -6.10
N SER A 6 -23.11 22.13 -5.25
CA SER A 6 -21.91 21.40 -5.64
C SER A 6 -22.16 20.28 -6.66
N ARG A 7 -23.36 19.66 -6.67
CA ARG A 7 -23.76 18.67 -7.70
C ARG A 7 -23.95 19.30 -9.07
N GLY A 8 -24.54 20.49 -9.16
CA GLY A 8 -24.74 21.21 -10.41
C GLY A 8 -23.44 21.70 -11.04
N LEU A 9 -22.53 22.24 -10.25
CA LEU A 9 -21.19 22.65 -10.68
C LEU A 9 -20.34 21.45 -11.13
N GLY A 10 -20.40 20.34 -10.42
CA GLY A 10 -19.69 19.11 -10.79
C GLY A 10 -20.09 18.54 -12.15
N ASP A 11 -21.36 18.66 -12.55
CA ASP A 11 -21.83 18.18 -13.87
C ASP A 11 -21.48 19.12 -15.03
N VAL A 12 -21.44 20.42 -14.78
CA VAL A 12 -20.94 21.42 -15.75
C VAL A 12 -19.45 21.24 -15.98
N TYR A 13 -18.65 21.09 -14.94
CA TYR A 13 -17.21 20.79 -15.03
C TYR A 13 -16.93 19.44 -15.71
N LYS A 14 -17.73 18.41 -15.45
CA LYS A 14 -17.59 17.09 -16.10
C LYS A 14 -17.84 17.13 -17.61
N ARG A 15 -18.76 17.96 -18.10
CA ARG A 15 -19.01 18.13 -19.55
C ARG A 15 -17.91 18.97 -20.20
N GLN A 16 -17.51 20.08 -19.61
CA GLN A 16 -16.45 20.94 -20.12
C GLN A 16 -15.09 20.22 -20.15
N SER A 17 -14.75 19.43 -19.11
CA SER A 17 -13.50 18.70 -19.06
C SER A 17 -13.34 17.65 -20.16
N LYS A 18 -14.43 16.99 -20.60
CA LYS A 18 -14.37 16.01 -21.70
C LYS A 18 -13.99 16.64 -23.03
N THR A 19 -14.53 17.81 -23.34
CA THR A 19 -14.26 18.53 -24.58
C THR A 19 -12.88 19.17 -24.51
N LEU A 20 -12.56 19.83 -23.39
CA LEU A 20 -11.29 20.51 -23.15
C LEU A 20 -10.08 19.56 -23.32
N LEU A 21 -10.11 18.38 -22.69
CA LEU A 21 -9.03 17.39 -22.81
C LEU A 21 -8.92 16.80 -24.22
N LYS A 22 -10.05 16.63 -24.93
CA LYS A 22 -10.02 16.19 -26.33
C LYS A 22 -9.40 17.24 -27.24
N ASP A 23 -9.73 18.50 -27.03
CA ASP A 23 -9.22 19.61 -27.84
C ASP A 23 -7.75 19.83 -27.57
N TRP A 24 -7.32 19.77 -26.29
CA TRP A 24 -5.91 19.75 -25.95
C TRP A 24 -5.19 18.58 -26.64
N HIS A 25 -5.70 17.35 -26.53
CA HIS A 25 -5.05 16.15 -27.09
C HIS A 25 -4.86 16.22 -28.60
N LYS A 26 -5.78 16.89 -29.32
CA LYS A 26 -5.64 17.11 -30.79
C LYS A 26 -4.56 18.11 -31.16
N GLN A 27 -4.29 19.08 -30.27
CA GLN A 27 -3.37 20.19 -30.52
C GLN A 27 -2.01 20.01 -29.82
N ALA A 28 -1.95 19.10 -28.83
CA ALA A 28 -0.76 18.89 -28.02
C ALA A 28 0.39 18.37 -28.87
N SER A 29 1.46 19.13 -28.93
CA SER A 29 2.76 18.69 -29.43
C SER A 29 3.65 18.39 -28.23
N LEU A 30 3.78 17.10 -27.89
CA LEU A 30 4.67 16.67 -26.80
C LEU A 30 6.07 16.37 -27.33
N PRO A 31 7.12 16.72 -26.60
CA PRO A 31 8.49 16.52 -27.04
C PRO A 31 8.81 15.04 -27.19
N GLN A 32 9.85 14.73 -27.99
CA GLN A 32 10.43 13.39 -28.12
C GLN A 32 9.42 12.29 -28.49
N ASN A 33 8.37 12.63 -29.21
CA ASN A 33 7.31 11.70 -29.61
C ASN A 33 6.59 11.02 -28.43
N MET A 34 6.57 11.65 -27.28
CA MET A 34 5.74 11.20 -26.15
C MET A 34 4.28 11.05 -26.58
N LYS A 35 3.62 10.03 -26.06
CA LYS A 35 2.19 9.77 -26.31
C LYS A 35 1.42 9.76 -25.02
N VAL A 36 0.16 10.19 -25.11
CA VAL A 36 -0.77 10.14 -23.99
C VAL A 36 -2.08 9.47 -24.41
N LYS A 37 -2.71 8.79 -23.44
CA LYS A 37 -4.08 8.30 -23.56
C LYS A 37 -4.92 8.92 -22.45
N ILE A 38 -6.10 9.43 -22.80
CA ILE A 38 -7.00 10.08 -21.85
C ILE A 38 -8.22 9.18 -21.63
N GLY A 39 -8.56 8.96 -20.37
CA GLY A 39 -9.68 8.13 -19.99
C GLY A 39 -10.26 8.50 -18.62
N ARG A 40 -11.03 7.58 -18.08
CA ARG A 40 -11.47 7.60 -16.68
C ARG A 40 -11.10 6.28 -16.04
N TRP A 41 -10.61 6.36 -14.83
CA TRP A 41 -10.33 5.17 -14.05
C TRP A 41 -11.64 4.50 -13.64
N ASP A 42 -11.70 3.17 -13.71
CA ASP A 42 -12.88 2.40 -13.32
C ASP A 42 -12.86 2.07 -11.82
N ILE A 43 -12.87 3.13 -11.02
CA ILE A 43 -12.92 3.12 -9.55
C ILE A 43 -14.00 4.11 -9.10
N PRO A 44 -14.45 4.08 -7.83
CA PRO A 44 -15.38 5.07 -7.28
C PRO A 44 -14.96 6.50 -7.62
N GLY A 45 -15.94 7.36 -7.97
CA GLY A 45 -15.69 8.71 -8.43
C GLY A 45 -15.23 8.83 -9.90
N ARG A 46 -14.79 7.76 -10.55
CA ARG A 46 -14.36 7.70 -11.97
C ARG A 46 -13.50 8.90 -12.38
N PRO A 47 -12.36 9.15 -11.67
CA PRO A 47 -11.52 10.30 -11.95
C PRO A 47 -10.97 10.28 -13.37
N ILE A 48 -10.72 11.46 -13.91
CA ILE A 48 -10.02 11.59 -15.19
C ILE A 48 -8.57 11.12 -14.98
N VAL A 49 -8.08 10.36 -15.96
CA VAL A 49 -6.70 9.87 -15.98
C VAL A 49 -6.07 10.18 -17.35
N ILE A 50 -4.81 10.60 -17.31
CA ILE A 50 -3.95 10.74 -18.48
C ILE A 50 -2.80 9.75 -18.30
N LEU A 51 -2.79 8.70 -19.12
CA LEU A 51 -1.67 7.75 -19.16
C LEU A 51 -0.60 8.31 -20.09
N VAL A 52 0.63 8.31 -19.62
CA VAL A 52 1.79 8.89 -20.32
C VAL A 52 2.75 7.77 -20.73
N ASP A 53 3.02 7.65 -22.03
CA ASP A 53 4.10 6.82 -22.54
C ASP A 53 5.39 7.67 -22.57
N PHE A 54 6.26 7.39 -21.64
CA PHE A 54 7.49 8.16 -21.39
C PHE A 54 8.78 7.45 -21.87
N LYS A 55 8.65 6.29 -22.50
CA LYS A 55 9.82 5.47 -22.90
C LYS A 55 10.79 6.21 -23.83
N SER A 56 10.28 7.10 -24.65
CA SER A 56 11.08 7.92 -25.57
C SER A 56 12.01 8.92 -24.88
N LEU A 57 11.83 9.16 -23.57
CA LEU A 57 12.65 10.09 -22.78
C LEU A 57 13.89 9.45 -22.15
N TYR A 58 13.97 8.12 -22.07
CA TYR A 58 15.13 7.44 -21.47
C TYR A 58 16.50 7.86 -22.04
N PRO A 59 16.67 8.11 -23.34
CA PRO A 59 17.94 8.59 -23.87
C PRO A 59 18.42 9.93 -23.30
N TYR A 60 17.51 10.76 -22.78
CA TYR A 60 17.80 12.09 -22.22
C TYR A 60 17.95 12.07 -20.69
N LYS A 61 17.93 10.89 -20.07
CA LYS A 61 17.97 10.70 -18.62
C LYS A 61 19.15 11.40 -17.98
N ASN A 62 20.34 11.23 -18.54
CA ASN A 62 21.57 11.78 -17.95
C ASN A 62 21.61 13.31 -18.01
N ASP A 63 21.06 13.91 -19.06
CA ASP A 63 20.95 15.37 -19.16
C ASP A 63 19.99 15.91 -18.08
N LEU A 64 18.84 15.25 -17.90
CA LEU A 64 17.90 15.56 -16.86
C LEU A 64 18.53 15.47 -15.46
N TYR A 65 19.27 14.40 -15.17
CA TYR A 65 19.93 14.21 -13.88
C TYR A 65 21.01 15.26 -13.64
N GLY A 66 21.77 15.64 -14.69
CA GLY A 66 22.72 16.73 -14.62
C GLY A 66 22.05 18.09 -14.30
N GLU A 67 20.90 18.37 -14.90
CA GLU A 67 20.13 19.58 -14.58
C GLU A 67 19.67 19.58 -13.13
N MET A 68 19.13 18.48 -12.64
CA MET A 68 18.61 18.37 -11.28
C MET A 68 19.72 18.46 -10.23
N TRP A 69 20.89 17.89 -10.52
CA TRP A 69 22.08 18.08 -9.71
C TRP A 69 22.50 19.55 -9.64
N ASN A 70 22.63 20.21 -10.78
CA ASN A 70 23.10 21.58 -10.84
C ASN A 70 22.15 22.60 -10.19
N ARG A 71 20.83 22.32 -10.21
CA ARG A 71 19.82 23.24 -9.68
C ARG A 71 19.46 22.97 -8.23
N TYR A 72 19.36 21.69 -7.87
CA TYR A 72 18.73 21.25 -6.61
C TYR A 72 19.62 20.32 -5.78
N GLY A 73 20.80 19.95 -6.26
CA GLY A 73 21.67 19.02 -5.57
C GLY A 73 21.15 17.56 -5.51
N VAL A 74 20.20 17.19 -6.39
CA VAL A 74 19.66 15.83 -6.43
C VAL A 74 20.72 14.87 -6.98
N ASN A 75 21.21 13.96 -6.13
CA ASN A 75 22.27 13.02 -6.49
C ASN A 75 21.68 11.71 -7.05
N SER A 76 21.56 11.65 -8.38
CA SER A 76 21.05 10.46 -9.08
C SER A 76 22.12 9.44 -9.46
N LEU A 77 23.42 9.68 -9.19
CA LEU A 77 24.51 8.79 -9.59
C LEU A 77 24.44 7.39 -8.96
N PRO A 78 24.18 7.23 -7.64
CA PRO A 78 24.08 5.93 -7.02
C PRO A 78 22.68 5.31 -7.14
N ALA A 79 21.88 5.74 -8.11
CA ALA A 79 20.50 5.28 -8.29
C ALA A 79 20.44 3.79 -8.66
N TYR A 80 19.40 3.12 -8.14
CA TYR A 80 19.12 1.71 -8.44
C TYR A 80 17.61 1.41 -8.38
N GLY A 81 17.24 0.22 -8.82
CA GLY A 81 15.87 -0.27 -8.75
C GLY A 81 14.90 0.53 -9.63
N ASP A 82 13.83 1.02 -9.03
CA ASP A 82 12.74 1.74 -9.68
C ASP A 82 12.96 3.27 -9.82
N TYR A 83 14.16 3.76 -9.48
CA TYR A 83 14.45 5.21 -9.49
C TYR A 83 14.31 5.82 -10.88
N ASP A 84 14.96 5.22 -11.86
CA ASP A 84 14.96 5.74 -13.25
C ASP A 84 13.54 5.80 -13.82
N GLU A 85 12.77 4.75 -13.63
CA GLU A 85 11.39 4.70 -14.13
C GLU A 85 10.53 5.78 -13.49
N SER A 86 10.59 5.91 -12.16
CA SER A 86 9.86 6.92 -11.41
C SER A 86 10.25 8.35 -11.83
N CYS A 87 11.54 8.64 -11.95
CA CYS A 87 12.04 9.96 -12.31
C CYS A 87 11.64 10.38 -13.73
N ILE A 88 11.80 9.49 -14.70
CA ILE A 88 11.46 9.78 -16.09
C ILE A 88 9.95 9.89 -16.28
N PHE A 89 9.15 9.03 -15.63
CA PHE A 89 7.70 9.17 -15.59
C PHE A 89 7.26 10.51 -15.00
N SER A 90 7.84 10.88 -13.87
CA SER A 90 7.53 12.12 -13.16
C SER A 90 7.85 13.36 -14.03
N TYR A 91 9.02 13.38 -14.64
CA TYR A 91 9.40 14.43 -15.59
C TYR A 91 8.44 14.49 -16.79
N ALA A 92 8.12 13.35 -17.38
CA ALA A 92 7.16 13.26 -18.49
C ALA A 92 5.78 13.81 -18.09
N SER A 93 5.34 13.51 -16.88
CA SER A 93 4.07 14.03 -16.34
C SER A 93 4.09 15.55 -16.18
N ALA A 94 5.22 16.10 -15.74
CA ALA A 94 5.41 17.56 -15.65
C ALA A 94 5.39 18.24 -17.03
N VAL A 95 5.97 17.61 -18.05
CA VAL A 95 5.89 18.09 -19.45
C VAL A 95 4.44 18.09 -19.95
N VAL A 96 3.65 17.08 -19.57
CA VAL A 96 2.20 17.03 -19.88
C VAL A 96 1.45 18.18 -19.17
N ILE A 97 1.77 18.42 -17.88
CA ILE A 97 1.21 19.55 -17.12
C ILE A 97 1.55 20.88 -17.81
N GLU A 98 2.78 21.07 -18.22
CA GLU A 98 3.22 22.28 -18.94
C GLU A 98 2.46 22.48 -20.24
N SER A 99 2.32 21.42 -21.05
CA SER A 99 1.59 21.46 -22.32
C SER A 99 0.11 21.82 -22.10
N PHE A 100 -0.52 21.20 -21.10
CA PHE A 100 -1.91 21.48 -20.77
C PHE A 100 -2.10 22.89 -20.22
N TYR A 101 -1.22 23.34 -19.33
CA TYR A 101 -1.23 24.70 -18.77
C TYR A 101 -1.17 25.77 -19.87
N LYS A 102 -0.26 25.62 -20.83
CA LYS A 102 -0.14 26.54 -21.97
C LYS A 102 -1.40 26.53 -22.82
N PHE A 103 -1.99 25.36 -23.07
CA PHE A 103 -3.22 25.23 -23.86
C PHE A 103 -4.41 25.94 -23.23
N ILE A 104 -4.61 25.82 -21.92
CA ILE A 104 -5.73 26.48 -21.23
C ILE A 104 -5.48 27.96 -20.94
N GLN A 105 -4.31 28.51 -21.31
CA GLN A 105 -3.88 29.85 -20.89
C GLN A 105 -3.97 29.96 -19.36
N GLY A 106 -3.19 29.10 -18.68
CA GLY A 106 -3.31 28.85 -17.26
C GLY A 106 -3.14 30.06 -16.34
N GLU A 107 -2.51 31.14 -16.86
CA GLU A 107 -2.40 32.44 -16.17
C GLU A 107 -3.75 33.07 -15.83
N LYS A 108 -4.83 32.65 -16.49
CA LYS A 108 -6.20 33.09 -16.19
C LYS A 108 -6.84 32.30 -15.03
N PHE A 109 -6.18 31.30 -14.51
CA PHE A 109 -6.69 30.38 -13.51
C PHE A 109 -5.74 30.33 -12.31
N LYS A 110 -6.28 29.95 -11.14
CA LYS A 110 -5.46 29.50 -10.02
C LYS A 110 -5.21 28.00 -10.21
N VAL A 111 -3.98 27.62 -10.56
CA VAL A 111 -3.60 26.23 -10.84
C VAL A 111 -2.70 25.74 -9.72
N VAL A 112 -2.98 24.55 -9.25
CA VAL A 112 -2.16 23.82 -8.29
C VAL A 112 -1.76 22.48 -8.91
N ALA A 113 -0.47 22.17 -8.89
CA ALA A 113 0.05 20.86 -9.26
C ALA A 113 0.40 20.07 -8.00
N HIS A 114 -0.25 18.93 -7.80
CA HIS A 114 -0.04 18.06 -6.65
C HIS A 114 0.84 16.87 -7.04
N PHE A 115 1.87 16.64 -6.24
CA PHE A 115 2.86 15.58 -6.42
C PHE A 115 2.91 14.72 -5.16
N ASP A 116 2.81 13.40 -5.36
CA ASP A 116 2.79 12.43 -4.27
C ASP A 116 4.06 11.59 -4.26
N GLU A 117 4.71 11.50 -3.10
CA GLU A 117 5.89 10.68 -2.85
C GLU A 117 7.14 11.11 -3.65
N TRP A 118 8.31 10.63 -3.24
CA TRP A 118 9.58 10.85 -3.94
C TRP A 118 9.49 10.48 -5.43
N THR A 119 8.65 9.50 -5.77
CA THR A 119 8.45 9.03 -7.15
C THR A 119 7.98 10.11 -8.11
N THR A 120 7.36 11.18 -7.59
CA THR A 120 6.90 12.32 -8.41
C THR A 120 7.72 13.60 -8.17
N GLY A 121 8.75 13.54 -7.33
CA GLY A 121 9.57 14.68 -6.97
C GLY A 121 10.29 15.34 -8.16
N MET A 122 10.79 14.53 -9.13
CA MET A 122 11.46 15.06 -10.32
C MET A 122 10.56 15.99 -11.14
N GLY A 123 9.28 15.64 -11.25
CA GLY A 123 8.30 16.47 -11.94
C GLY A 123 7.96 17.75 -11.19
N LEU A 124 7.89 17.70 -9.86
CA LEU A 124 7.72 18.87 -9.03
C LEU A 124 8.83 19.89 -9.29
N LEU A 125 10.08 19.45 -9.22
CA LEU A 125 11.25 20.30 -9.43
C LEU A 125 11.26 20.90 -10.84
N HIS A 126 10.85 20.14 -11.86
CA HIS A 126 10.72 20.65 -13.22
C HIS A 126 9.61 21.72 -13.33
N VAL A 127 8.43 21.48 -12.77
CA VAL A 127 7.32 22.46 -12.77
C VAL A 127 7.74 23.72 -12.02
N LYS A 128 8.38 23.59 -10.89
CA LYS A 128 8.86 24.72 -10.09
C LYS A 128 9.80 25.64 -10.87
N TYR A 129 10.64 25.05 -11.71
CA TYR A 129 11.56 25.81 -12.56
C TYR A 129 10.91 26.41 -13.80
N THR A 130 10.09 25.62 -14.52
CA THR A 130 9.54 26.03 -15.84
C THR A 130 8.25 26.82 -15.75
N LEU A 131 7.47 26.63 -14.68
CA LEU A 131 6.17 27.22 -14.45
C LEU A 131 6.03 27.77 -13.02
N PRO A 132 6.88 28.75 -12.60
CA PRO A 132 6.92 29.23 -11.23
C PRO A 132 5.60 29.88 -10.77
N GLN A 133 4.68 30.17 -11.68
CA GLN A 133 3.34 30.70 -11.40
C GLN A 133 2.31 29.62 -11.02
N ILE A 134 2.62 28.33 -11.19
CA ILE A 134 1.81 27.24 -10.68
C ILE A 134 2.20 26.95 -9.23
N ALA A 135 1.22 26.95 -8.33
CA ALA A 135 1.46 26.50 -6.96
C ALA A 135 1.70 24.99 -6.93
N THR A 136 2.74 24.56 -6.22
CA THR A 136 3.12 23.16 -6.08
C THR A 136 2.78 22.65 -4.68
N LEU A 137 2.07 21.52 -4.62
CA LEU A 137 1.80 20.78 -3.40
C LEU A 137 2.58 19.47 -3.46
N PHE A 138 3.36 19.16 -2.42
CA PHE A 138 4.06 17.91 -2.26
C PHE A 138 3.53 17.14 -1.05
N THR A 139 3.17 15.89 -1.22
CA THR A 139 2.74 15.02 -0.12
C THR A 139 3.68 13.83 -0.02
N THR A 140 4.26 13.59 1.16
CA THR A 140 4.95 12.33 1.47
C THR A 140 4.13 11.53 2.47
N HIS A 141 3.86 10.26 2.17
CA HIS A 141 3.11 9.36 3.04
C HIS A 141 4.03 8.60 4.01
N ALA A 142 5.30 8.53 3.68
CA ALA A 142 6.36 7.92 4.47
C ALA A 142 7.69 8.39 3.91
N THR A 143 8.62 8.86 4.74
CA THR A 143 9.93 9.21 4.20
C THR A 143 10.65 7.96 3.68
N SER A 144 11.28 8.06 2.52
CA SER A 144 12.03 6.96 1.92
C SER A 144 13.12 6.44 2.86
N ILE A 145 13.81 7.37 3.52
CA ILE A 145 14.89 7.04 4.45
C ILE A 145 14.38 6.47 5.78
N GLY A 146 13.29 7.00 6.35
CA GLY A 146 12.69 6.46 7.59
C GLY A 146 12.22 5.03 7.41
N ARG A 147 11.56 4.73 6.28
CA ARG A 147 11.19 3.36 5.91
C ARG A 147 12.41 2.44 5.81
N SER A 148 13.52 2.94 5.26
CA SER A 148 14.75 2.16 5.12
C SER A 148 15.43 1.92 6.46
N ILE A 149 15.49 2.93 7.36
CA ILE A 149 16.02 2.79 8.72
C ILE A 149 15.26 1.68 9.46
N ALA A 150 13.94 1.76 9.51
CA ALA A 150 13.11 0.77 10.17
C ALA A 150 13.21 -0.63 9.52
N GLY A 151 13.21 -0.69 8.19
CA GLY A 151 13.32 -1.94 7.41
C GLY A 151 14.65 -2.67 7.62
N ASN A 152 15.71 -1.96 7.99
CA ASN A 152 17.00 -2.52 8.36
C ASN A 152 17.11 -2.84 9.86
N GLY A 153 15.99 -2.87 10.59
CA GLY A 153 15.94 -3.27 12.00
C GLY A 153 16.50 -2.22 12.97
N LYS A 154 16.70 -0.99 12.51
CA LYS A 154 17.12 0.12 13.36
C LYS A 154 15.88 0.74 14.04
N PRO A 155 15.89 0.98 15.37
CA PRO A 155 14.72 1.51 16.10
C PRO A 155 14.52 3.00 15.77
N LEU A 156 13.74 3.28 14.72
CA LEU A 156 13.57 4.62 14.18
C LEU A 156 13.00 5.59 15.21
N TYR A 157 11.85 5.28 15.80
CA TYR A 157 11.14 6.24 16.64
C TYR A 157 11.75 6.43 18.01
N ASP A 158 12.41 5.40 18.56
CA ASP A 158 13.08 5.49 19.86
C ASP A 158 14.28 6.43 19.82
N TYR A 159 14.94 6.54 18.67
CA TYR A 159 16.15 7.33 18.48
C TYR A 159 16.04 8.35 17.35
N LEU A 160 14.82 8.73 16.95
CA LEU A 160 14.59 9.62 15.81
C LEU A 160 15.44 10.89 15.86
N ALA A 161 15.51 11.55 17.01
CA ALA A 161 16.28 12.78 17.20
C ALA A 161 17.79 12.62 17.01
N GLY A 162 18.30 11.40 17.06
CA GLY A 162 19.72 11.09 16.85
C GLY A 162 20.09 10.75 15.41
N TYR A 163 19.12 10.54 14.54
CA TYR A 163 19.40 10.23 13.13
C TYR A 163 19.57 11.50 12.31
N ASN A 164 20.60 11.52 11.47
CA ASN A 164 20.76 12.48 10.38
C ASN A 164 20.33 11.82 9.07
N GLY A 165 19.40 12.43 8.32
CA GLY A 165 18.81 11.83 7.13
C GLY A 165 19.83 11.58 6.00
N ASP A 166 20.72 12.54 5.76
CA ASP A 166 21.74 12.45 4.71
C ASP A 166 22.78 11.35 5.04
N GLN A 167 23.25 11.32 6.30
CA GLN A 167 24.17 10.27 6.76
C GLN A 167 23.54 8.87 6.66
N MET A 168 22.29 8.74 7.08
CA MET A 168 21.58 7.46 6.97
C MET A 168 21.32 7.06 5.52
N ALA A 169 21.12 8.02 4.63
CA ALA A 169 20.97 7.76 3.20
C ALA A 169 22.27 7.21 2.58
N GLU A 170 23.42 7.70 3.01
CA GLU A 170 24.73 7.15 2.61
C GLU A 170 24.90 5.73 3.15
N GLU A 171 24.67 5.52 4.43
CA GLU A 171 24.83 4.22 5.10
C GLU A 171 23.93 3.13 4.48
N LEU A 172 22.70 3.48 4.14
CA LEU A 172 21.68 2.54 3.66
C LEU A 172 21.52 2.52 2.13
N ASN A 173 22.42 3.19 1.40
CA ASN A 173 22.38 3.29 -0.07
C ASN A 173 21.06 3.90 -0.59
N MET A 174 20.58 4.96 0.07
CA MET A 174 19.32 5.64 -0.25
C MET A 174 19.53 7.06 -0.79
N VAL A 175 20.78 7.46 -1.07
CA VAL A 175 21.15 8.84 -1.43
C VAL A 175 20.28 9.43 -2.54
N SER A 176 20.03 8.68 -3.62
CA SER A 176 19.27 9.22 -4.76
C SER A 176 17.80 9.49 -4.40
N LYS A 177 17.14 8.54 -3.76
CA LYS A 177 15.73 8.70 -3.35
C LYS A 177 15.60 9.78 -2.28
N HIS A 178 16.49 9.77 -1.30
CA HIS A 178 16.49 10.74 -0.20
C HIS A 178 16.75 12.17 -0.67
N SER A 179 17.80 12.39 -1.49
CA SER A 179 18.10 13.74 -1.98
C SER A 179 16.99 14.31 -2.85
N LEU A 180 16.32 13.46 -3.65
CA LEU A 180 15.16 13.87 -4.44
C LEU A 180 13.96 14.23 -3.55
N GLU A 181 13.62 13.39 -2.59
CA GLU A 181 12.51 13.63 -1.66
C GLU A 181 12.73 14.90 -0.83
N LYS A 182 13.95 15.07 -0.28
CA LYS A 182 14.35 16.25 0.49
C LYS A 182 14.25 17.51 -0.36
N SER A 183 14.78 17.48 -1.58
CA SER A 183 14.71 18.65 -2.49
C SER A 183 13.26 18.97 -2.88
N ALA A 184 12.43 17.97 -3.19
CA ALA A 184 11.03 18.18 -3.50
C ALA A 184 10.25 18.78 -2.32
N ALA A 185 10.51 18.30 -1.09
CA ALA A 185 9.92 18.83 0.11
C ALA A 185 10.30 20.31 0.32
N HIS A 186 11.57 20.67 0.12
CA HIS A 186 12.05 22.05 0.32
C HIS A 186 11.55 23.02 -0.75
N GLU A 187 11.43 22.60 -1.99
CA GLU A 187 11.04 23.44 -3.12
C GLU A 187 9.52 23.61 -3.28
N ALA A 188 8.71 22.73 -2.71
CA ALA A 188 7.26 22.83 -2.78
C ALA A 188 6.74 24.11 -2.10
N ASP A 189 5.70 24.72 -2.69
CA ASP A 189 5.01 25.87 -2.07
C ASP A 189 4.22 25.44 -0.83
N CYS A 190 3.73 24.19 -0.82
CA CYS A 190 3.11 23.56 0.35
C CYS A 190 3.60 22.13 0.46
N PHE A 191 4.13 21.76 1.61
CA PHE A 191 4.56 20.40 1.94
C PHE A 191 3.61 19.77 2.95
N THR A 192 3.09 18.58 2.66
CA THR A 192 2.13 17.89 3.51
C THR A 192 2.54 16.46 3.79
N THR A 193 2.01 15.91 4.86
CA THR A 193 2.13 14.47 5.20
C THR A 193 0.84 13.96 5.83
N VAL A 194 0.78 12.65 6.10
CA VAL A 194 -0.46 11.97 6.47
C VAL A 194 -0.69 11.80 7.97
N SER A 195 0.33 11.98 8.81
CA SER A 195 0.21 11.81 10.26
C SER A 195 1.23 12.62 11.04
N ASP A 196 0.96 12.86 12.32
CA ASP A 196 1.87 13.59 13.22
C ASP A 196 3.21 12.85 13.40
N ILE A 197 3.20 11.51 13.37
CA ILE A 197 4.43 10.73 13.47
C ILE A 197 5.30 10.90 12.23
N THR A 198 4.68 10.89 11.04
CA THR A 198 5.39 11.16 9.78
C THR A 198 5.85 12.62 9.71
N ALA A 199 5.10 13.58 10.28
CA ALA A 199 5.53 14.97 10.34
C ALA A 199 6.81 15.14 11.17
N LYS A 200 6.94 14.45 12.31
CA LYS A 200 8.17 14.42 13.10
C LYS A 200 9.33 13.80 12.31
N GLU A 201 9.06 12.72 11.59
CA GLU A 201 10.00 12.03 10.72
C GLU A 201 10.51 12.98 9.61
N CYS A 202 9.60 13.67 8.91
CA CYS A 202 9.95 14.67 7.90
C CYS A 202 10.81 15.79 8.47
N SER A 203 10.42 16.34 9.62
CA SER A 203 11.17 17.42 10.27
C SER A 203 12.61 17.02 10.59
N GLN A 204 12.81 15.79 11.06
CA GLN A 204 14.11 15.28 11.45
C GLN A 204 14.96 14.81 10.26
N LEU A 205 14.38 14.04 9.35
CA LEU A 205 15.15 13.36 8.31
C LEU A 205 15.24 14.14 6.99
N LEU A 206 14.19 14.93 6.66
CA LEU A 206 14.19 15.80 5.48
C LEU A 206 14.56 17.25 5.83
N GLU A 207 14.73 17.57 7.12
CA GLU A 207 15.00 18.93 7.61
C GLU A 207 13.95 19.95 7.15
N ARG A 208 12.71 19.48 6.92
CA ARG A 208 11.56 20.31 6.55
C ARG A 208 10.33 19.83 7.31
N THR A 209 9.77 20.73 8.14
CA THR A 209 8.48 20.48 8.80
C THR A 209 7.35 20.64 7.80
N PRO A 210 6.44 19.67 7.69
CA PRO A 210 5.25 19.80 6.85
C PRO A 210 4.39 20.98 7.28
N ASP A 211 3.84 21.70 6.31
CA ASP A 211 2.96 22.85 6.55
C ASP A 211 1.61 22.40 7.10
N ILE A 212 1.13 21.23 6.68
CA ILE A 212 -0.17 20.66 7.10
C ILE A 212 -0.07 19.14 7.17
N VAL A 213 -0.69 18.56 8.19
CA VAL A 213 -0.98 17.12 8.25
C VAL A 213 -2.35 16.86 7.62
N THR A 214 -2.38 16.06 6.57
CA THR A 214 -3.60 15.70 5.81
C THR A 214 -3.85 14.21 5.92
N PRO A 215 -4.63 13.75 6.93
CA PRO A 215 -4.92 12.34 7.13
C PRO A 215 -5.55 11.69 5.89
N ASN A 216 -5.15 10.45 5.60
CA ASN A 216 -5.74 9.70 4.51
C ASN A 216 -7.22 9.39 4.78
N GLY A 217 -8.06 9.54 3.76
CA GLY A 217 -9.48 9.22 3.85
C GLY A 217 -9.76 7.72 3.84
N PHE A 218 -10.88 7.33 4.43
CA PHE A 218 -11.42 5.98 4.38
C PHE A 218 -12.93 6.02 4.11
N GLU A 219 -13.39 5.19 3.17
CA GLU A 219 -14.81 5.09 2.83
C GLU A 219 -15.48 3.96 3.61
N ARG A 220 -16.58 4.28 4.31
CA ARG A 220 -17.35 3.30 5.11
C ARG A 220 -18.21 2.37 4.24
N ASP A 221 -18.45 2.73 3.00
CA ASP A 221 -19.34 1.99 2.08
C ASP A 221 -18.84 0.57 1.73
N PHE A 222 -17.58 0.27 2.07
CA PHE A 222 -17.02 -1.08 1.95
C PHE A 222 -17.49 -2.04 3.05
N VAL A 223 -18.03 -1.52 4.16
CA VAL A 223 -18.58 -2.34 5.24
C VAL A 223 -19.95 -2.85 4.82
N PRO A 224 -20.24 -4.16 4.92
CA PRO A 224 -21.56 -4.68 4.61
C PRO A 224 -22.64 -4.03 5.48
N ALA A 225 -23.82 -3.79 4.89
CA ALA A 225 -24.99 -3.32 5.65
C ALA A 225 -25.34 -4.32 6.76
N GLU A 226 -25.83 -3.80 7.90
CA GLU A 226 -26.11 -4.56 9.12
C GLU A 226 -26.96 -5.82 8.85
N GLU A 227 -27.98 -5.70 8.02
CA GLU A 227 -28.89 -6.80 7.65
C GLU A 227 -28.17 -7.98 6.95
N SER A 228 -27.11 -7.73 6.21
CA SER A 228 -26.34 -8.73 5.47
C SER A 228 -25.06 -9.18 6.20
N TYR A 229 -24.64 -8.46 7.24
CA TYR A 229 -23.37 -8.67 7.90
C TYR A 229 -23.21 -10.07 8.48
N SER A 230 -24.19 -10.53 9.28
CA SER A 230 -24.14 -11.86 9.89
C SER A 230 -24.05 -12.99 8.86
N THR A 231 -24.77 -12.87 7.74
CA THR A 231 -24.72 -13.85 6.65
C THR A 231 -23.34 -13.86 5.98
N LYS A 232 -22.82 -12.69 5.65
CA LYS A 232 -21.48 -12.55 5.04
C LYS A 232 -20.39 -13.02 6.00
N ARG A 233 -20.47 -12.69 7.29
CA ARG A 233 -19.55 -13.14 8.32
C ARG A 233 -19.52 -14.68 8.38
N ASN A 234 -20.67 -15.34 8.43
CA ASN A 234 -20.76 -16.79 8.49
C ASN A 234 -20.18 -17.44 7.23
N LEU A 235 -20.42 -16.86 6.05
CA LEU A 235 -19.87 -17.34 4.79
C LEU A 235 -18.34 -17.23 4.78
N SER A 236 -17.81 -16.09 5.16
CA SER A 236 -16.37 -15.87 5.25
C SER A 236 -15.72 -16.81 6.25
N ARG A 237 -16.27 -16.89 7.47
CA ARG A 237 -15.75 -17.77 8.51
C ARG A 237 -15.78 -19.25 8.06
N LYS A 238 -16.86 -19.67 7.41
CA LYS A 238 -16.95 -21.01 6.83
C LYS A 238 -15.80 -21.23 5.84
N ARG A 239 -15.57 -20.30 4.92
CA ARG A 239 -14.50 -20.41 3.91
C ARG A 239 -13.12 -20.50 4.54
N LEU A 240 -12.84 -19.68 5.56
CA LEU A 240 -11.58 -19.76 6.31
C LEU A 240 -11.40 -21.13 6.97
N CYS A 241 -12.44 -21.65 7.63
CA CYS A 241 -12.40 -22.99 8.23
C CYS A 241 -12.26 -24.11 7.18
N ASP A 242 -12.91 -24.00 6.02
CA ASP A 242 -12.79 -24.98 4.93
C ASP A 242 -11.33 -25.02 4.40
N ILE A 243 -10.65 -23.89 4.31
CA ILE A 243 -9.23 -23.81 3.90
C ILE A 243 -8.35 -24.55 4.92
N VAL A 244 -8.55 -24.28 6.22
CA VAL A 244 -7.79 -24.95 7.28
C VAL A 244 -7.99 -26.45 7.23
N GLU A 245 -9.24 -26.91 7.16
CA GLU A 245 -9.59 -28.32 7.09
C GLU A 245 -8.96 -29.00 5.86
N ALA A 246 -9.03 -28.36 4.69
CA ALA A 246 -8.45 -28.89 3.46
C ALA A 246 -6.91 -28.98 3.52
N LEU A 247 -6.24 -28.07 4.24
CA LEU A 247 -4.79 -28.10 4.43
C LEU A 247 -4.36 -29.14 5.47
N THR A 248 -5.04 -29.16 6.62
CA THR A 248 -4.58 -29.89 7.80
C THR A 248 -5.26 -31.25 8.00
N GLY A 249 -6.36 -31.52 7.28
CA GLY A 249 -7.21 -32.67 7.54
C GLY A 249 -8.14 -32.52 8.76
N GLU A 250 -8.04 -31.42 9.51
CA GLU A 250 -8.82 -31.17 10.72
C GLU A 250 -9.61 -29.86 10.60
N ARG A 251 -10.90 -29.93 10.83
CA ARG A 251 -11.73 -28.72 10.88
C ARG A 251 -11.56 -28.01 12.22
N PRO A 252 -11.33 -26.68 12.21
CA PRO A 252 -11.30 -25.90 13.46
C PRO A 252 -12.58 -26.05 14.27
N LYS A 253 -12.45 -26.09 15.58
CA LYS A 253 -13.60 -26.17 16.50
C LYS A 253 -14.55 -24.99 16.28
N LYS A 254 -15.83 -25.19 16.55
CA LYS A 254 -16.87 -24.16 16.36
C LYS A 254 -16.55 -22.85 17.10
N ASN A 255 -15.91 -22.94 18.29
CA ASN A 255 -15.50 -21.81 19.10
C ASN A 255 -14.03 -21.40 18.89
N ALA A 256 -13.36 -21.90 17.84
CA ALA A 256 -11.98 -21.50 17.55
C ALA A 256 -11.88 -19.99 17.36
N PHE A 257 -10.78 -19.41 17.83
CA PHE A 257 -10.48 -17.99 17.72
C PHE A 257 -9.67 -17.75 16.43
N LEU A 258 -10.27 -17.08 15.46
CA LEU A 258 -9.66 -16.74 14.19
C LEU A 258 -9.03 -15.35 14.28
N ILE A 259 -7.72 -15.27 14.18
CA ILE A 259 -6.97 -14.01 14.22
C ILE A 259 -6.12 -13.87 12.96
N ALA A 260 -5.93 -12.65 12.46
CA ALA A 260 -5.05 -12.42 11.33
C ALA A 260 -4.12 -11.20 11.50
N THR A 261 -3.01 -11.24 10.77
CA THR A 261 -2.27 -10.05 10.35
C THR A 261 -2.34 -9.91 8.85
N SER A 262 -2.27 -8.68 8.34
CA SER A 262 -2.34 -8.41 6.91
C SER A 262 -1.60 -7.12 6.55
N GLY A 263 -1.33 -6.93 5.26
CA GLY A 263 -0.64 -5.75 4.76
C GLY A 263 0.32 -6.09 3.62
N ARG A 264 1.26 -5.20 3.35
CA ARG A 264 2.35 -5.46 2.40
C ARG A 264 3.33 -6.47 3.00
N TYR A 265 4.00 -7.25 2.17
CA TYR A 265 5.01 -8.18 2.62
C TYR A 265 6.32 -7.45 2.98
N GLU A 266 6.27 -6.69 4.03
CA GLU A 266 7.44 -6.08 4.68
C GLU A 266 7.64 -6.78 6.02
N TYR A 267 8.34 -7.93 5.98
CA TYR A 267 8.43 -8.90 7.09
C TYR A 267 8.73 -8.26 8.46
N LYS A 268 9.75 -7.35 8.51
CA LYS A 268 10.07 -6.59 9.72
C LYS A 268 9.14 -5.40 9.92
N ASN A 269 9.04 -4.49 8.96
CA ASN A 269 8.28 -3.26 9.15
C ASN A 269 6.83 -3.50 9.59
N LYS A 270 6.19 -4.55 9.05
CA LYS A 270 4.82 -4.94 9.42
C LYS A 270 4.74 -5.86 10.64
N GLY A 271 5.87 -6.20 11.27
CA GLY A 271 5.90 -7.03 12.46
C GLY A 271 5.32 -8.43 12.26
N ILE A 272 5.45 -8.98 11.05
CA ILE A 272 4.95 -10.34 10.76
C ILE A 272 5.67 -11.34 11.65
N ASP A 273 6.96 -11.16 11.87
CA ASP A 273 7.77 -11.95 12.81
C ASP A 273 7.19 -11.90 14.23
N LEU A 274 6.88 -10.73 14.72
CA LEU A 274 6.33 -10.54 16.07
C LEU A 274 4.93 -11.16 16.20
N PHE A 275 4.10 -11.08 15.14
CA PHE A 275 2.79 -11.73 15.12
C PHE A 275 2.93 -13.26 15.28
N ILE A 276 3.81 -13.89 14.49
CA ILE A 276 4.04 -15.34 14.52
C ILE A 276 4.57 -15.77 15.91
N ASP A 277 5.54 -15.05 16.46
CA ASP A 277 6.06 -15.32 17.81
C ASP A 277 4.99 -15.15 18.88
N ALA A 278 4.16 -14.10 18.78
CA ALA A 278 3.11 -13.84 19.76
C ALA A 278 2.06 -14.96 19.80
N VAL A 279 1.55 -15.38 18.63
CA VAL A 279 0.55 -16.46 18.58
C VAL A 279 1.15 -17.79 19.06
N LYS A 280 2.45 -18.06 18.80
CA LYS A 280 3.15 -19.24 19.34
C LYS A 280 3.25 -19.18 20.86
N ARG A 281 3.54 -18.03 21.44
CA ARG A 281 3.61 -17.85 22.90
C ARG A 281 2.25 -18.05 23.55
N VAL A 282 1.20 -17.40 22.99
CA VAL A 282 -0.17 -17.52 23.49
C VAL A 282 -0.65 -18.97 23.42
N SER A 283 -0.31 -19.72 22.37
CA SER A 283 -0.72 -21.13 22.25
C SER A 283 -0.17 -22.05 23.35
N LYS A 284 0.90 -21.64 24.02
CA LYS A 284 1.51 -22.36 25.15
C LYS A 284 0.91 -21.97 26.50
N SER A 285 0.04 -20.96 26.57
CA SER A 285 -0.59 -20.54 27.83
C SER A 285 -1.46 -21.67 28.38
N PRO A 286 -1.35 -22.01 29.67
CA PRO A 286 -2.22 -22.98 30.32
C PRO A 286 -3.67 -22.50 30.34
N ASP A 287 -3.90 -21.18 30.38
CA ASP A 287 -5.22 -20.55 30.46
C ASP A 287 -5.92 -20.45 29.11
N LEU A 288 -5.30 -20.93 28.04
CA LEU A 288 -5.89 -20.91 26.70
C LEU A 288 -7.04 -21.94 26.62
N GLU A 289 -8.26 -21.47 26.61
CA GLU A 289 -9.47 -22.31 26.53
C GLU A 289 -9.89 -22.64 25.10
N ARG A 290 -9.48 -21.82 24.13
CA ARG A 290 -9.91 -21.90 22.73
C ARG A 290 -8.75 -22.30 21.81
N GLU A 291 -9.05 -23.05 20.78
CA GLU A 291 -8.15 -23.24 19.64
C GLU A 291 -7.92 -21.89 18.94
N ILE A 292 -6.70 -21.61 18.51
CA ILE A 292 -6.33 -20.43 17.74
C ILE A 292 -6.07 -20.82 16.29
N VAL A 293 -6.66 -20.09 15.36
CA VAL A 293 -6.30 -20.15 13.93
C VAL A 293 -5.74 -18.78 13.53
N ALA A 294 -4.46 -18.73 13.26
CA ALA A 294 -3.75 -17.51 12.89
C ALA A 294 -3.53 -17.44 11.37
N PHE A 295 -4.02 -16.40 10.74
CA PHE A 295 -3.85 -16.16 9.30
C PHE A 295 -2.81 -15.07 9.06
N ILE A 296 -1.91 -15.32 8.11
CA ILE A 296 -0.95 -14.33 7.60
C ILE A 296 -1.37 -14.00 6.16
N LEU A 297 -2.01 -12.83 5.99
CA LEU A 297 -2.66 -12.40 4.76
C LEU A 297 -1.80 -11.31 4.08
N VAL A 298 -0.65 -11.71 3.53
CA VAL A 298 0.30 -10.79 2.90
C VAL A 298 0.70 -11.32 1.53
N PRO A 299 0.58 -10.52 0.45
CA PRO A 299 0.91 -10.97 -0.90
C PRO A 299 2.42 -11.19 -1.04
N ALA A 300 2.83 -12.39 -1.46
CA ALA A 300 4.22 -12.74 -1.73
C ALA A 300 4.43 -13.04 -3.23
N TRP A 301 5.64 -13.43 -3.59
CA TRP A 301 5.98 -13.80 -4.95
C TRP A 301 5.53 -15.24 -5.25
N VAL A 302 4.29 -15.36 -5.74
CA VAL A 302 3.62 -16.64 -5.96
C VAL A 302 3.61 -17.05 -7.44
N GLU A 303 3.73 -18.37 -7.68
CA GLU A 303 3.45 -18.98 -8.99
C GLU A 303 1.94 -19.07 -9.23
N GLY A 304 1.17 -19.38 -8.18
CA GLY A 304 -0.27 -19.54 -8.23
C GLY A 304 -0.82 -20.32 -7.03
N PRO A 305 -2.13 -20.54 -7.01
CA PRO A 305 -2.78 -21.37 -5.98
C PRO A 305 -2.35 -22.83 -6.09
N ARG A 306 -2.20 -23.51 -4.96
CA ARG A 306 -1.86 -24.93 -4.92
C ARG A 306 -2.99 -25.78 -5.50
N ILE A 307 -2.67 -26.60 -6.49
CA ILE A 307 -3.64 -27.44 -7.20
C ILE A 307 -4.22 -28.53 -6.28
N ASP A 308 -3.39 -29.13 -5.42
CA ASP A 308 -3.85 -30.15 -4.46
C ASP A 308 -4.87 -29.58 -3.47
N LEU A 309 -4.66 -28.37 -2.98
CA LEU A 309 -5.61 -27.66 -2.13
C LEU A 309 -6.88 -27.26 -2.89
N GLN A 310 -6.77 -26.75 -4.11
CA GLN A 310 -7.93 -26.42 -4.94
C GLN A 310 -8.81 -27.66 -5.17
N ASN A 311 -8.21 -28.79 -5.50
CA ASN A 311 -8.94 -30.05 -5.73
C ASN A 311 -9.73 -30.46 -4.47
N ARG A 312 -9.13 -30.36 -3.27
CA ARG A 312 -9.84 -30.64 -2.01
C ARG A 312 -11.00 -29.68 -1.76
N LEU A 313 -10.79 -28.39 -1.97
CA LEU A 313 -11.82 -27.36 -1.75
C LEU A 313 -13.00 -27.47 -2.75
N GLN A 314 -12.81 -28.10 -3.88
CA GLN A 314 -13.85 -28.35 -4.90
C GLN A 314 -14.51 -29.72 -4.74
N SER A 315 -13.87 -30.65 -4.08
CA SER A 315 -14.39 -31.99 -3.87
C SER A 315 -15.43 -32.04 -2.74
N ALA A 316 -16.48 -32.82 -2.93
CA ALA A 316 -17.46 -33.06 -1.87
C ALA A 316 -16.89 -33.95 -0.75
N THR A 317 -15.89 -34.78 -1.06
CA THR A 317 -15.24 -35.69 -0.13
C THR A 317 -13.76 -35.82 -0.46
N TYR A 318 -12.92 -35.88 0.54
CA TYR A 318 -11.48 -36.15 0.43
C TYR A 318 -10.99 -36.84 1.70
N GLU A 319 -9.83 -37.46 1.65
CA GLU A 319 -9.19 -38.07 2.81
C GLU A 319 -8.76 -36.99 3.80
N ALA A 320 -9.17 -37.11 5.05
CA ALA A 320 -8.88 -36.16 6.13
C ALA A 320 -7.44 -36.32 6.64
N THR A 321 -6.47 -36.13 5.75
CA THR A 321 -5.03 -36.16 6.03
C THR A 321 -4.41 -34.81 5.74
N PRO A 322 -3.36 -34.39 6.46
CA PRO A 322 -2.68 -33.14 6.15
C PRO A 322 -2.05 -33.19 4.75
N LEU A 323 -2.11 -32.05 4.03
CA LEU A 323 -1.33 -31.87 2.81
C LEU A 323 0.16 -31.64 3.14
N PRO A 324 1.08 -31.88 2.21
CA PRO A 324 2.46 -31.40 2.37
C PRO A 324 2.46 -29.90 2.64
N ALA A 325 3.32 -29.43 3.57
CA ALA A 325 3.32 -28.04 4.02
C ALA A 325 1.92 -27.49 4.33
N PRO A 326 1.24 -27.99 5.38
CA PRO A 326 -0.18 -27.74 5.64
C PRO A 326 -0.48 -26.34 6.18
N PHE A 327 0.45 -25.43 6.05
CA PHE A 327 0.36 -24.03 6.50
C PHE A 327 0.31 -23.03 5.37
N ILE A 328 0.54 -23.42 4.10
CA ILE A 328 0.60 -22.49 2.97
C ILE A 328 -0.39 -22.82 1.87
N THR A 329 -1.03 -21.80 1.32
CA THR A 329 -2.12 -21.94 0.34
C THR A 329 -1.70 -21.82 -1.14
N HIS A 330 -0.54 -21.20 -1.40
CA HIS A 330 -0.03 -20.95 -2.76
C HIS A 330 1.39 -21.43 -2.90
N THR A 331 1.80 -21.75 -4.12
CA THR A 331 3.19 -22.08 -4.44
C THR A 331 4.01 -20.79 -4.55
N LEU A 332 5.15 -20.74 -3.86
CA LEU A 332 6.07 -19.61 -3.91
C LEU A 332 7.22 -19.89 -4.88
N HIS A 333 7.67 -18.87 -5.63
CA HIS A 333 8.89 -18.94 -6.43
C HIS A 333 10.16 -19.08 -5.57
N ASN A 334 10.14 -18.54 -4.34
CA ASN A 334 11.29 -18.48 -3.44
C ASN A 334 11.03 -19.18 -2.10
N TYR A 335 10.34 -20.31 -2.11
CA TYR A 335 9.87 -21.01 -0.90
C TYR A 335 10.96 -21.17 0.17
N ASP A 336 12.13 -21.67 -0.19
CA ASP A 336 13.23 -21.95 0.75
C ASP A 336 13.89 -20.68 1.32
N GLN A 337 13.63 -19.52 0.72
CA GLN A 337 14.19 -18.22 1.15
C GLN A 337 13.13 -17.31 1.76
N ASP A 338 11.87 -17.73 1.79
CA ASP A 338 10.78 -16.92 2.30
C ASP A 338 10.83 -16.80 3.83
N SER A 339 10.79 -15.57 4.34
CA SER A 339 10.98 -15.30 5.77
C SER A 339 9.84 -15.84 6.62
N VAL A 340 8.60 -15.85 6.13
CA VAL A 340 7.44 -16.40 6.85
C VAL A 340 7.53 -17.91 6.91
N VAL A 341 7.84 -18.57 5.78
CA VAL A 341 8.03 -20.01 5.71
C VAL A 341 9.15 -20.47 6.66
N ASN A 342 10.29 -19.79 6.61
CA ASN A 342 11.45 -20.10 7.46
C ASN A 342 11.13 -19.93 8.94
N GLN A 343 10.37 -18.90 9.34
CA GLN A 343 9.98 -18.73 10.74
C GLN A 343 8.97 -19.79 11.19
N ILE A 344 8.01 -20.16 10.33
CA ILE A 344 7.05 -21.25 10.61
C ILE A 344 7.80 -22.55 10.89
N HIS A 345 8.76 -22.92 10.04
CA HIS A 345 9.60 -24.10 10.24
C HIS A 345 10.47 -23.99 11.50
N TYR A 346 11.14 -22.87 11.70
CA TYR A 346 11.99 -22.63 12.88
C TYR A 346 11.21 -22.80 14.20
N LEU A 347 9.96 -22.39 14.24
CA LEU A 347 9.09 -22.47 15.41
C LEU A 347 8.31 -23.79 15.49
N ASN A 348 8.49 -24.71 14.56
CA ASN A 348 7.72 -25.96 14.46
C ASN A 348 6.20 -25.70 14.48
N LEU A 349 5.74 -24.89 13.52
CA LEU A 349 4.33 -24.52 13.33
C LEU A 349 3.71 -25.23 12.12
N ASP A 350 4.03 -26.51 11.96
CA ASP A 350 3.62 -27.34 10.81
C ASP A 350 2.18 -27.86 10.94
N ASN A 351 1.36 -27.28 11.80
CA ASN A 351 -0.06 -27.60 12.00
C ASN A 351 -0.32 -29.07 12.31
N GLU A 352 0.50 -29.67 13.19
CA GLU A 352 0.31 -31.03 13.64
C GLU A 352 -1.13 -31.30 14.14
N ALA A 353 -1.57 -32.56 13.97
CA ALA A 353 -2.87 -33.00 14.44
C ALA A 353 -3.08 -32.73 15.94
N GLY A 354 -4.25 -32.22 16.30
CA GLY A 354 -4.58 -31.86 17.68
C GLY A 354 -3.89 -30.63 18.24
N SER A 355 -3.06 -29.91 17.45
CA SER A 355 -2.45 -28.67 17.88
C SER A 355 -3.49 -27.60 18.22
N ARG A 356 -3.30 -26.90 19.35
CA ARG A 356 -4.16 -25.78 19.79
C ARG A 356 -3.96 -24.51 18.95
N LEU A 357 -2.92 -24.45 18.12
CA LEU A 357 -2.61 -23.38 17.19
C LEU A 357 -2.48 -23.94 15.79
N LYS A 358 -3.23 -23.39 14.86
CA LYS A 358 -3.03 -23.57 13.42
C LYS A 358 -2.56 -22.24 12.83
N VAL A 359 -1.52 -22.24 12.01
CA VAL A 359 -1.01 -21.05 11.31
C VAL A 359 -1.20 -21.25 9.82
N ILE A 360 -1.82 -20.30 9.16
CA ILE A 360 -2.11 -20.37 7.72
C ILE A 360 -1.52 -19.14 7.02
N PHE A 361 -0.57 -19.37 6.14
CA PHE A 361 -0.01 -18.36 5.25
C PHE A 361 -0.78 -18.35 3.94
N LEU A 362 -1.45 -17.24 3.64
CA LEU A 362 -2.18 -17.00 2.42
C LEU A 362 -1.50 -15.85 1.65
N PRO A 363 -0.48 -16.17 0.82
CA PRO A 363 0.43 -15.20 0.20
C PRO A 363 -0.11 -14.62 -1.11
N SER A 364 -1.36 -14.17 -1.14
CA SER A 364 -1.99 -13.67 -2.36
C SER A 364 -2.73 -12.37 -2.15
N TYR A 365 -2.89 -11.60 -3.23
CA TYR A 365 -3.83 -10.47 -3.26
C TYR A 365 -5.27 -10.98 -3.20
N LEU A 366 -6.00 -10.57 -2.19
CA LEU A 366 -7.39 -10.98 -1.94
C LEU A 366 -8.35 -10.12 -2.77
N THR A 367 -8.43 -10.41 -4.05
CA THR A 367 -9.30 -9.71 -5.02
C THR A 367 -10.63 -10.41 -5.27
N GLY A 368 -10.88 -11.54 -4.60
CA GLY A 368 -12.01 -12.44 -4.85
C GLY A 368 -11.74 -13.47 -5.94
N LYS A 369 -10.53 -13.52 -6.50
CA LYS A 369 -10.14 -14.43 -7.60
C LYS A 369 -8.76 -15.05 -7.39
N ASP A 370 -8.34 -15.19 -6.14
CA ASP A 370 -7.03 -15.76 -5.77
C ASP A 370 -6.93 -17.29 -5.96
N GLY A 371 -8.05 -17.95 -6.28
CA GLY A 371 -8.10 -19.38 -6.54
C GLY A 371 -8.26 -20.25 -5.29
N ILE A 372 -8.09 -19.71 -4.08
CA ILE A 372 -8.24 -20.41 -2.80
C ILE A 372 -9.35 -19.77 -1.95
N ALA A 373 -9.16 -18.59 -1.41
CA ALA A 373 -10.19 -17.93 -0.60
C ALA A 373 -11.37 -17.48 -1.46
N ASN A 374 -11.11 -16.91 -2.62
CA ASN A 374 -12.08 -16.37 -3.57
C ASN A 374 -13.05 -15.37 -2.91
N LEU A 375 -12.58 -14.65 -1.91
CA LEU A 375 -13.24 -13.55 -1.21
C LEU A 375 -12.40 -12.30 -1.35
N SER A 376 -13.06 -11.14 -1.43
CA SER A 376 -12.35 -9.88 -1.32
C SER A 376 -11.73 -9.73 0.07
N TYR A 377 -10.67 -8.93 0.18
CA TYR A 377 -10.04 -8.65 1.48
C TYR A 377 -11.06 -8.21 2.55
N TYR A 378 -11.96 -7.32 2.18
CA TYR A 378 -12.99 -6.81 3.08
C TYR A 378 -13.99 -7.88 3.49
N ASP A 379 -14.45 -8.71 2.55
CA ASP A 379 -15.36 -9.82 2.87
C ASP A 379 -14.67 -10.90 3.71
N LEU A 380 -13.36 -11.11 3.55
CA LEU A 380 -12.62 -12.07 4.35
C LEU A 380 -12.42 -11.59 5.80
N LEU A 381 -12.10 -10.31 6.00
CA LEU A 381 -11.87 -9.73 7.33
C LEU A 381 -13.03 -9.96 8.30
N ILE A 382 -14.28 -9.81 7.83
CA ILE A 382 -15.45 -9.96 8.71
C ILE A 382 -15.62 -11.38 9.26
N GLY A 383 -14.97 -12.38 8.69
CA GLY A 383 -14.97 -13.76 9.20
C GLY A 383 -14.07 -14.01 10.40
N LEU A 384 -13.18 -13.08 10.69
CA LEU A 384 -12.22 -13.15 11.81
C LEU A 384 -12.87 -12.72 13.14
N ASP A 385 -12.24 -13.07 14.26
CA ASP A 385 -12.58 -12.60 15.58
C ASP A 385 -11.73 -11.39 16.00
N ALA A 386 -10.48 -11.34 15.50
CA ALA A 386 -9.55 -10.24 15.75
C ALA A 386 -8.52 -10.11 14.64
N THR A 387 -7.87 -8.95 14.61
CA THR A 387 -6.65 -8.73 13.84
C THR A 387 -5.58 -8.10 14.72
N ALA A 388 -4.32 -8.35 14.39
CA ALA A 388 -3.18 -7.75 15.09
C ALA A 388 -2.16 -7.24 14.05
N PHE A 389 -1.73 -5.99 14.21
CA PHE A 389 -0.81 -5.31 13.32
C PHE A 389 0.39 -4.76 14.12
N PRO A 390 1.29 -5.62 14.56
CA PRO A 390 2.41 -5.23 15.45
C PRO A 390 3.55 -4.58 14.66
N SER A 391 3.22 -3.58 13.83
CA SER A 391 4.15 -2.91 12.93
C SER A 391 5.24 -2.16 13.70
N TYR A 392 6.50 -2.35 13.33
CA TYR A 392 7.61 -1.50 13.78
C TYR A 392 7.63 -0.15 13.07
N TYR A 393 7.04 -0.11 11.86
CA TYR A 393 6.93 1.09 11.05
C TYR A 393 5.55 1.18 10.40
N GLU A 394 4.74 2.14 10.81
CA GLU A 394 3.37 2.36 10.30
C GLU A 394 3.06 3.85 10.21
N PRO A 395 3.39 4.51 9.11
CA PRO A 395 3.24 5.96 8.96
C PRO A 395 1.80 6.44 9.07
N TRP A 396 0.83 5.65 8.56
CA TRP A 396 -0.60 5.98 8.63
C TRP A 396 -1.45 4.88 9.26
N GLY A 397 -1.31 3.63 8.80
CA GLY A 397 -2.09 2.51 9.33
C GLY A 397 -3.46 2.31 8.70
N TYR A 398 -3.53 2.20 7.39
CA TYR A 398 -4.78 1.82 6.72
C TYR A 398 -5.32 0.47 7.21
N THR A 399 -4.46 -0.52 7.34
CA THR A 399 -4.86 -1.88 7.70
C THR A 399 -5.57 -1.95 9.07
N PRO A 400 -5.05 -1.33 10.14
CA PRO A 400 -5.77 -1.21 11.41
C PRO A 400 -7.11 -0.49 11.28
N SER A 401 -7.16 0.63 10.55
CA SER A 401 -8.38 1.44 10.38
C SER A 401 -9.47 0.67 9.64
N VAL A 402 -9.11 -0.03 8.55
CA VAL A 402 -10.03 -0.90 7.79
C VAL A 402 -10.55 -2.02 8.65
N SER A 403 -9.65 -2.72 9.35
CA SER A 403 -10.03 -3.84 10.21
C SER A 403 -10.94 -3.41 11.35
N TYR A 404 -10.62 -2.33 12.03
CA TYR A 404 -11.47 -1.77 13.09
C TYR A 404 -12.89 -1.52 12.59
N THR A 405 -13.04 -0.87 11.45
CA THR A 405 -14.34 -0.57 10.86
C THR A 405 -15.14 -1.83 10.52
N HIS A 406 -14.49 -2.88 9.98
CA HIS A 406 -15.14 -4.12 9.58
C HIS A 406 -15.50 -5.03 10.76
N LEU A 407 -14.62 -5.15 11.74
CA LEU A 407 -14.84 -6.03 12.90
C LEU A 407 -15.81 -5.44 13.92
N ARG A 408 -15.85 -4.11 14.05
CA ARG A 408 -16.73 -3.40 14.99
C ARG A 408 -18.07 -2.93 14.43
N ALA A 409 -18.42 -3.30 13.21
CA ALA A 409 -19.68 -2.89 12.59
C ALA A 409 -20.96 -3.27 13.40
N HIS A 410 -20.81 -4.06 14.45
CA HIS A 410 -21.90 -4.48 15.36
C HIS A 410 -21.74 -4.02 16.81
N GLU A 411 -20.70 -3.28 17.18
CA GLU A 411 -20.65 -2.67 18.50
C GLU A 411 -21.51 -1.41 18.48
N THR A 412 -22.64 -1.44 19.19
CA THR A 412 -23.44 -0.24 19.44
C THR A 412 -22.67 0.69 20.38
N PRO A 413 -22.91 2.03 20.32
CA PRO A 413 -22.28 3.00 21.21
C PRO A 413 -22.43 2.71 22.71
N GLU A 414 -23.34 1.81 23.08
CA GLU A 414 -23.63 1.42 24.46
C GLU A 414 -22.59 0.46 25.05
N HIS A 415 -21.63 -0.04 24.23
CA HIS A 415 -20.54 -0.95 24.62
C HIS A 415 -19.16 -0.32 24.56
N LEU A 416 -19.05 0.97 24.32
CA LEU A 416 -17.87 1.81 24.44
C LEU A 416 -17.94 2.63 25.70
#